data_37d3ac8722acbae8c96e8e964958f3d8
#
_entry.id   37d3ac8722acbae8c96e8e964958f3d8
#
_cell.length_a   1.000
_cell.length_b   1.000
_cell.length_c   1.000
_cell.angle_alpha   90.00
_cell.angle_beta   90.00
_cell.angle_gamma   90.00
#
_symmetry.space_group_name_H-M   'P 1'
#
loop_
_entity.id
_entity.type
_entity.pdbx_description
1 polymer ?
#
loop_
_entity_poly.entity_id
_entity_poly.type
_entity_poly.pdbx_seq_one_letter_code
_entity_poly.pdbx_strand_id
1 'polypeptide(L)'
;MKLHVSSPSTTLRSLRPRRAGFTLLEIMLVVMIIAVLAGSAIFLLRGNLDTARIEGRIRPDLQNILTQLQMYETINGAPPSTEQGLQALVTMPGGDPQPRRWSQLMPMVPQDPWGIAYQYRYPATRSKISAYDVFSAGKDRLPDTADDIWNE
;
A
#
# COMPACT_ATOMS: atom_id res chain seq x y z
N MET A 1 -71.58 -55.17 45.21
CA MET A 1 -70.44 -54.57 45.95
C MET A 1 -69.49 -53.99 44.92
N LYS A 2 -69.61 -52.67 44.58
CA LYS A 2 -68.79 -51.98 43.60
C LYS A 2 -67.69 -51.21 44.34
N LEU A 3 -66.43 -51.59 44.13
CA LEU A 3 -65.27 -50.89 44.63
C LEU A 3 -64.89 -49.72 43.70
N HIS A 4 -64.99 -48.54 44.21
CA HIS A 4 -64.59 -47.30 43.54
C HIS A 4 -63.12 -47.09 43.77
N VAL A 5 -62.29 -47.26 42.74
CA VAL A 5 -60.86 -46.95 42.78
C VAL A 5 -60.69 -45.51 42.36
N SER A 6 -60.33 -44.64 43.30
CA SER A 6 -59.93 -43.24 43.08
C SER A 6 -58.50 -43.24 42.62
N SER A 7 -58.19 -42.76 41.42
CA SER A 7 -56.85 -42.50 40.94
C SER A 7 -56.41 -41.12 41.38
N PRO A 8 -55.16 -40.94 41.91
CA PRO A 8 -54.66 -39.63 42.25
C PRO A 8 -54.12 -38.93 40.95
N SER A 9 -54.71 -37.80 40.64
CA SER A 9 -54.23 -36.91 39.56
C SER A 9 -52.95 -36.22 39.97
N THR A 10 -51.78 -36.69 39.44
CA THR A 10 -50.51 -36.03 39.59
C THR A 10 -50.42 -34.82 38.71
N THR A 11 -50.55 -33.63 39.28
CA THR A 11 -50.41 -32.35 38.56
C THR A 11 -48.90 -32.09 38.32
N LEU A 12 -48.40 -32.29 37.12
CA LEU A 12 -47.06 -31.92 36.72
C LEU A 12 -46.96 -30.39 36.65
N ARG A 13 -46.27 -29.83 37.66
CA ARG A 13 -45.96 -28.42 37.74
C ARG A 13 -44.91 -28.10 36.71
N SER A 14 -45.31 -27.50 35.55
CA SER A 14 -44.41 -27.04 34.50
C SER A 14 -43.46 -25.96 35.07
N LEU A 15 -42.20 -26.31 35.22
CA LEU A 15 -41.12 -25.34 35.56
C LEU A 15 -40.88 -24.52 34.32
N ARG A 16 -41.43 -23.30 34.25
CA ARG A 16 -41.07 -22.33 33.23
C ARG A 16 -39.62 -21.91 33.44
N PRO A 17 -38.73 -22.06 32.44
CA PRO A 17 -37.38 -21.59 32.56
C PRO A 17 -37.40 -20.07 32.77
N ARG A 18 -36.80 -19.61 33.83
CA ARG A 18 -36.55 -18.19 34.08
C ARG A 18 -35.62 -17.70 32.96
N ARG A 19 -36.11 -16.87 32.07
CA ARG A 19 -35.25 -16.13 31.13
C ARG A 19 -34.41 -15.19 31.97
N ALA A 20 -33.14 -15.48 32.11
CA ALA A 20 -32.17 -14.56 32.70
C ALA A 20 -32.02 -13.37 31.73
N GLY A 21 -32.50 -12.20 32.12
CA GLY A 21 -32.25 -10.96 31.40
C GLY A 21 -30.81 -10.52 31.61
N PHE A 22 -30.16 -10.00 30.60
CA PHE A 22 -28.83 -9.40 30.72
C PHE A 22 -28.88 -8.20 31.68
N THR A 23 -27.87 -8.08 32.55
CA THR A 23 -27.75 -6.93 33.43
C THR A 23 -27.18 -5.75 32.63
N LEU A 24 -27.57 -4.53 33.00
CA LEU A 24 -27.05 -3.30 32.38
C LEU A 24 -25.52 -3.24 32.47
N LEU A 25 -24.95 -3.73 33.60
CA LEU A 25 -23.50 -3.78 33.81
C LEU A 25 -22.81 -4.75 32.84
N GLU A 26 -23.41 -5.89 32.52
CA GLU A 26 -22.88 -6.87 31.59
C GLU A 26 -22.79 -6.31 30.17
N ILE A 27 -23.85 -5.59 29.73
CA ILE A 27 -23.83 -4.92 28.42
C ILE A 27 -22.80 -3.80 28.38
N MET A 28 -22.67 -3.00 29.46
CA MET A 28 -21.65 -1.96 29.54
C MET A 28 -20.24 -2.55 29.45
N LEU A 29 -19.97 -3.66 30.15
CA LEU A 29 -18.68 -4.33 30.11
C LEU A 29 -18.34 -4.84 28.69
N VAL A 30 -19.32 -5.49 28.04
CA VAL A 30 -19.13 -6.00 26.68
C VAL A 30 -18.86 -4.88 25.69
N VAL A 31 -19.62 -3.79 25.76
CA VAL A 31 -19.40 -2.61 24.88
C VAL A 31 -18.03 -1.99 25.12
N MET A 32 -17.57 -1.90 26.38
CA MET A 32 -16.24 -1.40 26.72
C MET A 32 -15.14 -2.26 26.11
N ILE A 33 -15.25 -3.59 26.23
CA ILE A 33 -14.27 -4.53 25.64
C ILE A 33 -14.23 -4.40 24.13
N ILE A 34 -15.41 -4.36 23.46
CA ILE A 34 -15.49 -4.20 22.01
C ILE A 34 -14.88 -2.85 21.58
N ALA A 35 -15.13 -1.78 22.30
CA ALA A 35 -14.57 -0.46 22.00
C ALA A 35 -13.04 -0.44 22.07
N VAL A 36 -12.45 -1.08 23.09
CA VAL A 36 -11.00 -1.20 23.23
C VAL A 36 -10.39 -2.05 22.11
N LEU A 37 -11.00 -3.20 21.81
CA LEU A 37 -10.54 -4.08 20.72
C LEU A 37 -10.66 -3.41 19.34
N ALA A 38 -11.78 -2.75 19.08
CA ALA A 38 -11.99 -2.02 17.83
C ALA A 38 -10.99 -0.85 17.69
N GLY A 39 -10.75 -0.10 18.76
CA GLY A 39 -9.78 0.99 18.78
C GLY A 39 -8.35 0.53 18.46
N SER A 40 -7.91 -0.58 19.08
CA SER A 40 -6.59 -1.16 18.82
C SER A 40 -6.45 -1.69 17.38
N ALA A 41 -7.48 -2.35 16.86
CA ALA A 41 -7.49 -2.85 15.49
C ALA A 41 -7.36 -1.71 14.46
N ILE A 42 -8.09 -0.61 14.63
CA ILE A 42 -8.01 0.56 13.75
C ILE A 42 -6.62 1.19 13.79
N PHE A 43 -6.00 1.27 14.95
CA PHE A 43 -4.64 1.83 15.09
C PHE A 43 -3.59 1.00 14.34
N LEU A 44 -3.64 -0.33 14.45
CA LEU A 44 -2.74 -1.25 13.74
C LEU A 44 -2.95 -1.23 12.22
N LEU A 45 -4.20 -1.12 11.75
CA LEU A 45 -4.52 -1.08 10.33
C LEU A 45 -4.05 0.21 9.64
N ARG A 46 -4.10 1.35 10.30
CA ARG A 46 -3.74 2.64 9.69
C ARG A 46 -2.29 2.65 9.20
N GLY A 47 -1.34 2.21 10.02
CA GLY A 47 0.08 2.17 9.63
C GLY A 47 0.35 1.29 8.41
N ASN A 48 -0.27 0.12 8.33
CA ASN A 48 -0.08 -0.82 7.22
C ASN A 48 -0.75 -0.37 5.91
N LEU A 49 -1.89 0.32 6.01
CA LEU A 49 -2.61 0.82 4.83
C LEU A 49 -1.87 1.98 4.14
N ASP A 50 -1.22 2.85 4.90
CA ASP A 50 -0.46 3.95 4.35
C ASP A 50 0.79 3.43 3.61
N THR A 51 1.51 2.48 4.18
CA THR A 51 2.65 1.83 3.53
C THR A 51 2.24 1.10 2.25
N ALA A 52 1.18 0.29 2.30
CA ALA A 52 0.68 -0.44 1.14
C ALA A 52 0.17 0.49 0.01
N ARG A 53 -0.44 1.63 0.34
CA ARG A 53 -0.87 2.64 -0.64
C ARG A 53 0.32 3.33 -1.29
N ILE A 54 1.33 3.66 -0.52
CA ILE A 54 2.54 4.34 -0.98
C ILE A 54 3.32 3.42 -1.93
N GLU A 55 3.62 2.20 -1.51
CA GLU A 55 4.30 1.21 -2.35
C GLU A 55 3.49 0.82 -3.58
N GLY A 56 2.17 0.69 -3.44
CA GLY A 56 1.25 0.39 -4.53
C GLY A 56 1.21 1.47 -5.62
N ARG A 57 1.62 2.71 -5.33
CA ARG A 57 1.75 3.77 -6.32
C ARG A 57 3.16 3.82 -6.92
N ILE A 58 4.19 3.69 -6.11
CA ILE A 58 5.58 3.85 -6.55
C ILE A 58 5.98 2.79 -7.57
N ARG A 59 5.63 1.52 -7.35
CA ARG A 59 6.02 0.43 -8.28
C ARG A 59 5.49 0.63 -9.71
N PRO A 60 4.22 0.96 -9.94
CA PRO A 60 3.73 1.30 -11.28
C PRO A 60 4.41 2.52 -11.89
N ASP A 61 4.70 3.55 -11.10
CA ASP A 61 5.39 4.75 -11.59
C ASP A 61 6.82 4.40 -12.04
N LEU A 62 7.57 3.62 -11.25
CA LEU A 62 8.91 3.14 -11.61
C LEU A 62 8.88 2.31 -12.89
N GLN A 63 7.91 1.38 -13.04
CA GLN A 63 7.77 0.56 -14.24
C GLN A 63 7.45 1.41 -15.47
N ASN A 64 6.61 2.43 -15.34
CA ASN A 64 6.32 3.36 -16.43
C ASN A 64 7.58 4.12 -16.84
N ILE A 65 8.33 4.69 -15.87
CA ILE A 65 9.58 5.39 -16.14
C ILE A 65 10.60 4.47 -16.85
N LEU A 66 10.76 3.24 -16.37
CA LEU A 66 11.64 2.25 -16.99
C LEU A 66 11.26 1.97 -18.44
N THR A 67 9.96 1.84 -18.72
CA THR A 67 9.45 1.62 -20.08
C THR A 67 9.80 2.80 -20.98
N GLN A 68 9.65 4.03 -20.49
CA GLN A 68 9.99 5.22 -21.27
C GLN A 68 11.51 5.37 -21.49
N LEU A 69 12.33 4.99 -20.51
CA LEU A 69 13.78 4.96 -20.65
C LEU A 69 14.24 3.93 -21.67
N GLN A 70 13.65 2.74 -21.69
CA GLN A 70 13.92 1.72 -22.72
C GLN A 70 13.52 2.19 -24.11
N MET A 71 12.37 2.88 -24.20
CA MET A 71 11.95 3.49 -25.46
C MET A 71 12.93 4.58 -25.93
N TYR A 72 13.35 5.45 -25.00
CA TYR A 72 14.36 6.47 -25.29
C TYR A 72 15.66 5.86 -25.81
N GLU A 73 16.18 4.84 -25.13
CA GLU A 73 17.40 4.11 -25.53
C GLU A 73 17.25 3.46 -26.91
N THR A 74 16.10 2.83 -27.18
CA THR A 74 15.80 2.20 -28.48
C THR A 74 15.82 3.22 -29.61
N ILE A 75 15.26 4.41 -29.41
CA ILE A 75 15.17 5.46 -30.43
C ILE A 75 16.52 6.16 -30.62
N ASN A 76 17.25 6.40 -29.53
CA ASN A 76 18.46 7.25 -29.53
C ASN A 76 19.76 6.46 -29.55
N GLY A 77 19.72 5.14 -29.23
CA GLY A 77 20.88 4.25 -29.22
C GLY A 77 21.67 4.24 -27.91
N ALA A 78 21.31 5.10 -26.97
CA ALA A 78 21.87 5.17 -25.62
C ALA A 78 20.88 5.77 -24.64
N PRO A 79 20.92 5.39 -23.33
CA PRO A 79 20.11 6.04 -22.31
C PRO A 79 20.62 7.47 -22.04
N PRO A 80 19.82 8.32 -21.39
CA PRO A 80 20.30 9.63 -20.93
C PRO A 80 21.47 9.52 -19.97
N SER A 81 22.34 10.52 -19.90
CA SER A 81 23.34 10.60 -18.83
C SER A 81 22.66 10.90 -17.48
N THR A 82 23.34 10.66 -16.37
CA THR A 82 22.86 11.04 -15.04
C THR A 82 22.53 12.53 -14.96
N GLU A 83 23.33 13.37 -15.60
CA GLU A 83 23.13 14.83 -15.65
C GLU A 83 21.88 15.22 -16.45
N GLN A 84 21.62 14.54 -17.55
CA GLN A 84 20.41 14.72 -18.34
C GLN A 84 19.15 14.26 -17.60
N GLY A 85 19.29 13.19 -16.81
CA GLY A 85 18.27 12.70 -15.91
C GLY A 85 16.97 12.33 -16.62
N LEU A 86 15.90 12.19 -15.86
CA LEU A 86 14.54 11.93 -16.38
C LEU A 86 13.98 13.12 -17.17
N GLN A 87 14.56 14.30 -17.03
CA GLN A 87 14.16 15.47 -17.79
C GLN A 87 14.36 15.27 -19.31
N ALA A 88 15.30 14.40 -19.71
CA ALA A 88 15.49 14.02 -21.11
C ALA A 88 14.26 13.34 -21.76
N LEU A 89 13.35 12.76 -20.98
CA LEU A 89 12.09 12.19 -21.45
C LEU A 89 11.02 13.26 -21.73
N VAL A 90 11.18 14.45 -21.15
CA VAL A 90 10.20 15.55 -21.18
C VAL A 90 10.62 16.65 -22.16
N THR A 91 11.89 17.03 -22.13
CA THR A 91 12.47 18.07 -22.98
C THR A 91 13.74 17.57 -23.63
N MET A 92 14.04 18.07 -24.84
CA MET A 92 15.26 17.70 -25.54
C MET A 92 16.48 18.07 -24.67
N PRO A 93 17.30 17.08 -24.27
CA PRO A 93 18.43 17.34 -23.40
C PRO A 93 19.57 18.04 -24.16
N GLY A 94 20.32 18.89 -23.45
CA GLY A 94 21.61 19.39 -23.90
C GLY A 94 22.75 18.47 -23.45
N GLY A 95 23.96 18.73 -23.93
CA GLY A 95 25.15 17.96 -23.53
C GLY A 95 25.25 16.58 -24.18
N ASP A 96 26.23 15.79 -23.76
CA ASP A 96 26.47 14.43 -24.28
C ASP A 96 25.88 13.36 -23.34
N PRO A 97 25.36 12.24 -23.91
CA PRO A 97 25.19 11.96 -25.33
C PRO A 97 24.02 12.72 -25.94
N GLN A 98 24.18 13.27 -27.13
CA GLN A 98 23.07 13.90 -27.83
C GLN A 98 22.14 12.84 -28.43
N PRO A 99 20.81 12.95 -28.23
CA PRO A 99 19.85 12.01 -28.80
C PRO A 99 19.83 12.10 -30.33
N ARG A 100 19.82 10.96 -31.01
CA ARG A 100 19.80 10.89 -32.48
C ARG A 100 18.45 11.32 -33.06
N ARG A 101 17.34 10.97 -32.41
CA ARG A 101 15.96 11.20 -32.84
C ARG A 101 15.07 11.47 -31.65
N TRP A 102 15.33 12.58 -30.98
CA TRP A 102 14.58 12.90 -29.77
C TRP A 102 13.07 13.09 -30.07
N SER A 103 12.25 12.54 -29.21
CA SER A 103 10.81 12.80 -29.13
C SER A 103 10.40 12.86 -27.66
N GLN A 104 9.41 13.66 -27.35
CA GLN A 104 8.86 13.72 -26.00
C GLN A 104 8.16 12.40 -25.67
N LEU A 105 8.61 11.73 -24.62
CA LEU A 105 8.07 10.44 -24.16
C LEU A 105 7.18 10.59 -22.93
N MET A 106 7.35 11.67 -22.17
CA MET A 106 6.56 11.97 -20.98
C MET A 106 6.14 13.45 -20.97
N PRO A 107 4.92 13.77 -20.47
CA PRO A 107 4.48 15.16 -20.37
C PRO A 107 5.22 15.94 -19.26
N MET A 108 5.62 15.25 -18.19
CA MET A 108 6.38 15.78 -17.06
C MET A 108 7.12 14.65 -16.37
N VAL A 109 8.16 14.98 -15.59
CA VAL A 109 8.77 14.01 -14.66
C VAL A 109 7.79 13.74 -13.53
N PRO A 110 7.40 12.49 -13.29
CA PRO A 110 6.47 12.17 -12.22
C PRO A 110 7.10 12.40 -10.84
N GLN A 111 6.24 12.68 -9.88
CA GLN A 111 6.63 12.83 -8.48
C GLN A 111 6.12 11.65 -7.67
N ASP A 112 6.91 11.26 -6.70
CA ASP A 112 6.55 10.24 -5.72
C ASP A 112 5.43 10.73 -4.78
N PRO A 113 4.88 9.87 -3.90
CA PRO A 113 3.83 10.25 -2.95
C PRO A 113 4.22 11.33 -1.94
N TRP A 114 5.50 11.62 -1.78
CA TRP A 114 6.01 12.68 -0.91
C TRP A 114 6.30 13.99 -1.66
N GLY A 115 6.02 14.02 -2.97
CA GLY A 115 6.14 15.21 -3.82
C GLY A 115 7.55 15.47 -4.32
N ILE A 116 8.43 14.46 -4.30
CA ILE A 116 9.79 14.53 -4.83
C ILE A 116 9.83 13.85 -6.20
N ALA A 117 10.51 14.44 -7.17
CA ALA A 117 10.73 13.80 -8.46
C ALA A 117 11.54 12.51 -8.30
N TYR A 118 11.15 11.46 -9.03
CA TYR A 118 11.93 10.23 -9.07
C TYR A 118 13.37 10.53 -9.50
N GLN A 119 14.30 9.83 -8.87
CA GLN A 119 15.73 9.96 -9.14
C GLN A 119 16.17 9.00 -10.22
N TYR A 120 17.22 9.37 -10.95
CA TYR A 120 17.80 8.57 -12.04
C TYR A 120 19.31 8.58 -11.95
N ARG A 121 19.93 7.45 -12.26
CA ARG A 121 21.38 7.29 -12.28
C ARG A 121 21.79 6.32 -13.38
N TYR A 122 22.75 6.70 -14.18
CA TYR A 122 23.38 5.86 -15.21
C TYR A 122 24.90 6.01 -15.19
N PRO A 123 25.68 4.91 -15.18
CA PRO A 123 25.23 3.51 -15.12
C PRO A 123 24.63 3.15 -13.75
N ALA A 124 23.84 2.04 -13.72
CA ALA A 124 23.28 1.53 -12.50
C ALA A 124 24.39 1.15 -11.50
N THR A 125 24.17 1.47 -10.25
CA THR A 125 25.06 1.11 -9.14
C THR A 125 24.43 0.05 -8.24
N ARG A 126 23.10 -0.06 -8.25
CA ARG A 126 22.34 -0.95 -7.37
C ARG A 126 21.51 -1.99 -8.14
N SER A 127 20.85 -1.61 -9.21
CA SER A 127 20.08 -2.55 -10.03
C SER A 127 20.99 -3.56 -10.70
N LYS A 128 20.61 -4.85 -10.63
CA LYS A 128 21.29 -5.95 -11.31
C LYS A 128 20.60 -6.35 -12.63
N ILE A 129 19.41 -5.84 -12.85
CA ILE A 129 18.53 -6.20 -13.97
C ILE A 129 18.35 -5.08 -14.98
N SER A 130 18.70 -3.85 -14.60
CA SER A 130 18.61 -2.65 -15.44
C SER A 130 19.97 -1.98 -15.61
N ALA A 131 20.20 -1.36 -16.75
CA ALA A 131 21.40 -0.58 -17.01
C ALA A 131 21.47 0.72 -16.19
N TYR A 132 20.34 1.14 -15.63
CA TYR A 132 20.19 2.37 -14.85
C TYR A 132 19.36 2.14 -13.60
N ASP A 133 19.61 2.96 -12.60
CA ASP A 133 18.83 3.01 -11.37
C ASP A 133 17.75 4.08 -11.50
N VAL A 134 16.52 3.73 -11.11
CA VAL A 134 15.41 4.66 -10.92
C VAL A 134 14.81 4.41 -9.55
N PHE A 135 14.65 5.45 -8.73
CA PHE A 135 14.19 5.28 -7.36
C PHE A 135 13.45 6.50 -6.83
N SER A 136 12.62 6.28 -5.81
CA SER A 136 12.09 7.33 -4.95
C SER A 136 13.02 7.50 -3.75
N ALA A 137 13.29 8.73 -3.38
CA ALA A 137 14.08 9.09 -2.20
C ALA A 137 13.31 8.90 -0.87
N GLY A 138 12.18 8.20 -0.90
CA GLY A 138 11.45 7.84 0.30
C GLY A 138 10.84 9.01 1.07
N LYS A 139 10.47 8.73 2.30
CA LYS A 139 9.80 9.67 3.19
C LYS A 139 10.73 10.77 3.69
N ASP A 140 11.99 10.46 3.90
CA ASP A 140 12.99 11.41 4.39
C ASP A 140 13.47 12.36 3.30
N ARG A 141 13.15 12.10 2.02
CA ARG A 141 13.47 12.89 0.83
C ARG A 141 14.98 13.00 0.53
N LEU A 142 15.77 12.13 1.10
CA LEU A 142 17.20 12.07 0.92
C LEU A 142 17.59 10.84 0.12
N PRO A 143 18.32 10.95 -0.98
CA PRO A 143 18.78 9.80 -1.75
C PRO A 143 19.85 9.02 -0.98
N ASP A 144 19.95 7.72 -1.29
CA ASP A 144 20.92 6.77 -0.73
C ASP A 144 20.68 6.46 0.76
N THR A 145 19.40 6.47 1.18
CA THR A 145 18.96 6.10 2.53
C THR A 145 18.22 4.76 2.57
N ALA A 146 17.86 4.31 3.76
CA ALA A 146 17.25 2.99 3.96
C ALA A 146 15.78 2.91 3.51
N ASP A 147 15.10 4.06 3.37
CA ASP A 147 13.70 4.14 2.95
C ASP A 147 13.54 4.44 1.44
N ASP A 148 14.63 4.47 0.69
CA ASP A 148 14.61 4.55 -0.77
C ASP A 148 13.91 3.32 -1.38
N ILE A 149 13.07 3.55 -2.37
CA ILE A 149 12.36 2.50 -3.09
C ILE A 149 12.88 2.43 -4.53
N TRP A 150 13.57 1.34 -4.85
CA TRP A 150 14.30 1.12 -6.10
C TRP A 150 13.52 0.31 -7.14
N ASN A 151 13.98 0.39 -8.39
CA ASN A 151 13.49 -0.41 -9.52
C ASN A 151 14.05 -1.84 -9.47
N GLU A 152 13.57 -2.65 -8.54
CA GLU A 152 13.89 -4.08 -8.44
C GLU A 152 12.88 -4.95 -9.17
#